data_bd82b87ed756d83b7b85039e375ab6dc
#
_entry.id   bd82b87ed756d83b7b85039e375ab6dc
#
_cell.length_a   1.000
_cell.length_b   1.000
_cell.length_c   1.000
_cell.angle_alpha   90.00
_cell.angle_beta   90.00
_cell.angle_gamma   90.00
#
_symmetry.space_group_name_H-M   'P 1'
#
loop_
_entity.id
_entity.type
_entity.pdbx_description
1 polymer ?
#
loop_
_entity_poly.entity_id
_entity_poly.type
_entity_poly.pdbx_seq_one_letter_code
_entity_poly.pdbx_strand_id
1 'polypeptide(L)'
;ELFTPDFFDLIIVDECHRGSAKEESRWRRILEYFSSAAQIGMTATPKETKYISNLSYFGEPVYMYSLKEGIEDGFLAPFKVINITTDIGEGWRPRKGQKDIYGNEIEDRIYTNSDYDYNIIIEDRIQQVAAEITRYLKSTDRMAKTIVFCATEDAAERMRQALVNLNSDMVKENSDYVVRITGSDTYGKSKL
;
A
#
# COMPACT_ATOMS: atom_id res chain seq x y z
N GLU A 1 -33.06 -13.57 3.35
CA GLU A 1 -32.53 -12.70 2.29
C GLU A 1 -33.52 -11.57 2.11
N LEU A 2 -33.02 -10.32 1.98
CA LEU A 2 -33.85 -9.11 1.91
C LEU A 2 -34.38 -8.84 0.50
N PHE A 3 -33.72 -9.41 -0.54
CA PHE A 3 -34.04 -9.16 -1.93
C PHE A 3 -34.11 -10.48 -2.70
N THR A 4 -34.96 -10.54 -3.72
CA THR A 4 -35.05 -11.67 -4.66
C THR A 4 -33.88 -11.62 -5.67
N PRO A 5 -33.48 -12.75 -6.29
CA PRO A 5 -32.36 -12.79 -7.25
C PRO A 5 -32.49 -11.84 -8.45
N ASP A 6 -33.71 -11.50 -8.81
CA ASP A 6 -34.09 -10.64 -9.92
C ASP A 6 -34.41 -9.19 -9.53
N PHE A 7 -34.06 -8.81 -8.30
CA PHE A 7 -34.40 -7.48 -7.76
C PHE A 7 -33.63 -6.34 -8.44
N PHE A 8 -32.37 -6.58 -8.83
CA PHE A 8 -31.53 -5.56 -9.47
C PHE A 8 -31.41 -5.79 -10.98
N ASP A 9 -31.49 -4.71 -11.74
CA ASP A 9 -31.26 -4.72 -13.20
C ASP A 9 -29.78 -4.48 -13.53
N LEU A 10 -29.08 -3.72 -12.69
CA LEU A 10 -27.68 -3.35 -12.86
C LEU A 10 -26.94 -3.37 -11.53
N ILE A 11 -25.74 -3.96 -11.53
CA ILE A 11 -24.80 -3.94 -10.42
C ILE A 11 -23.47 -3.35 -10.89
N ILE A 12 -23.00 -2.31 -10.24
CA ILE A 12 -21.69 -1.70 -10.49
C ILE A 12 -20.78 -2.02 -9.31
N VAL A 13 -19.64 -2.64 -9.58
CA VAL A 13 -18.64 -3.02 -8.57
C VAL A 13 -17.41 -2.15 -8.76
N ASP A 14 -17.22 -1.16 -7.88
CA ASP A 14 -16.01 -0.36 -7.85
C ASP A 14 -14.88 -1.14 -7.15
N GLU A 15 -13.63 -0.86 -7.53
CA GLU A 15 -12.44 -1.55 -7.04
C GLU A 15 -12.56 -3.09 -7.16
N CYS A 16 -13.12 -3.57 -8.26
CA CYS A 16 -13.45 -5.00 -8.46
C CYS A 16 -12.25 -5.95 -8.34
N HIS A 17 -11.00 -5.43 -8.38
CA HIS A 17 -9.78 -6.20 -8.12
C HIS A 17 -9.64 -6.64 -6.65
N ARG A 18 -10.42 -6.08 -5.70
CA ARG A 18 -10.31 -6.33 -4.25
C ARG A 18 -11.11 -7.54 -3.76
N GLY A 19 -11.35 -8.52 -4.59
CA GLY A 19 -11.94 -9.79 -4.12
C GLY A 19 -13.17 -10.29 -4.85
N SER A 20 -13.81 -9.47 -5.71
CA SER A 20 -14.92 -9.95 -6.56
C SER A 20 -14.47 -11.00 -7.59
N ALA A 21 -13.20 -10.91 -8.00
CA ALA A 21 -12.59 -11.84 -8.96
C ALA A 21 -12.06 -13.14 -8.34
N LYS A 22 -12.03 -13.27 -7.01
CA LYS A 22 -11.61 -14.51 -6.34
C LYS A 22 -12.78 -15.47 -6.27
N GLU A 23 -12.63 -16.66 -6.82
CA GLU A 23 -13.70 -17.65 -7.04
C GLU A 23 -14.46 -18.04 -5.75
N GLU A 24 -13.80 -18.06 -4.59
CA GLU A 24 -14.40 -18.39 -3.30
C GLU A 24 -14.77 -17.14 -2.44
N SER A 25 -14.75 -15.95 -3.00
CA SER A 25 -15.01 -14.75 -2.22
C SER A 25 -16.50 -14.58 -1.90
N ARG A 26 -16.80 -13.94 -0.75
CA ARG A 26 -18.19 -13.59 -0.41
C ARG A 26 -18.85 -12.68 -1.46
N TRP A 27 -18.07 -11.82 -2.09
CA TRP A 27 -18.51 -10.93 -3.17
C TRP A 27 -18.94 -11.70 -4.41
N ARG A 28 -18.18 -12.73 -4.78
CA ARG A 28 -18.52 -13.59 -5.90
C ARG A 28 -19.89 -14.23 -5.72
N ARG A 29 -20.18 -14.77 -4.55
CA ARG A 29 -21.46 -15.39 -4.21
C ARG A 29 -22.63 -14.39 -4.29
N ILE A 30 -22.42 -13.11 -3.94
CA ILE A 30 -23.42 -12.06 -4.08
C ILE A 30 -23.71 -11.80 -5.56
N LEU A 31 -22.67 -11.68 -6.38
CA LEU A 31 -22.81 -11.43 -7.81
C LEU A 31 -23.50 -12.62 -8.53
N GLU A 32 -23.17 -13.83 -8.15
CA GLU A 32 -23.80 -15.06 -8.66
C GLU A 32 -25.29 -15.15 -8.25
N TYR A 33 -25.63 -14.72 -7.04
CA TYR A 33 -27.02 -14.68 -6.58
C TYR A 33 -27.88 -13.72 -7.43
N PHE A 34 -27.33 -12.58 -7.81
CA PHE A 34 -27.99 -11.59 -8.68
C PHE A 34 -27.56 -11.72 -10.15
N SER A 35 -27.39 -12.94 -10.63
CA SER A 35 -26.90 -13.22 -11.99
C SER A 35 -27.83 -12.75 -13.11
N SER A 36 -29.09 -12.41 -12.82
CA SER A 36 -30.03 -11.79 -13.76
C SER A 36 -29.69 -10.31 -14.08
N ALA A 37 -28.96 -9.64 -13.17
CA ALA A 37 -28.55 -8.25 -13.37
C ALA A 37 -27.38 -8.13 -14.36
N ALA A 38 -27.35 -7.07 -15.15
CA ALA A 38 -26.13 -6.66 -15.84
C ALA A 38 -25.06 -6.25 -14.82
N GLN A 39 -23.82 -6.72 -14.98
CA GLN A 39 -22.78 -6.49 -14.00
C GLN A 39 -21.57 -5.80 -14.63
N ILE A 40 -21.13 -4.69 -14.05
CA ILE A 40 -20.00 -3.90 -14.51
C ILE A 40 -18.95 -3.82 -13.39
N GLY A 41 -17.72 -4.26 -13.67
CA GLY A 41 -16.58 -4.08 -12.79
C GLY A 41 -15.76 -2.86 -13.21
N MET A 42 -15.41 -2.00 -12.24
CA MET A 42 -14.51 -0.87 -12.44
C MET A 42 -13.27 -1.04 -11.58
N THR A 43 -12.10 -0.70 -12.12
CA THR A 43 -10.83 -0.70 -11.37
C THR A 43 -9.78 0.14 -12.06
N ALA A 44 -8.98 0.86 -11.27
CA ALA A 44 -7.78 1.54 -11.76
C ALA A 44 -6.57 0.59 -11.88
N THR A 45 -6.62 -0.59 -11.23
CA THR A 45 -5.51 -1.55 -11.15
C THR A 45 -6.00 -2.96 -11.43
N PRO A 46 -6.29 -3.31 -12.70
CA PRO A 46 -6.70 -4.66 -13.05
C PRO A 46 -5.60 -5.65 -12.64
N LYS A 47 -5.98 -6.74 -11.98
CA LYS A 47 -5.06 -7.79 -11.55
C LYS A 47 -5.24 -9.02 -12.42
N GLU A 48 -4.15 -9.39 -13.08
CA GLU A 48 -4.00 -10.63 -13.82
C GLU A 48 -2.97 -11.51 -13.09
N THR A 49 -3.45 -12.38 -12.22
CA THR A 49 -2.61 -13.39 -11.55
C THR A 49 -3.19 -14.78 -11.78
N LYS A 50 -2.40 -15.83 -11.53
CA LYS A 50 -2.83 -17.22 -11.67
C LYS A 50 -4.14 -17.56 -10.91
N TYR A 51 -4.44 -16.80 -9.86
CA TYR A 51 -5.57 -17.05 -8.95
C TYR A 51 -6.64 -15.94 -8.94
N ILE A 52 -6.38 -14.83 -9.61
CA ILE A 52 -7.29 -13.67 -9.63
C ILE A 52 -7.24 -13.10 -11.04
N SER A 53 -8.34 -13.23 -11.76
CA SER A 53 -8.50 -12.58 -13.05
C SER A 53 -9.84 -11.86 -13.08
N ASN A 54 -9.80 -10.55 -13.30
CA ASN A 54 -11.01 -9.77 -13.53
C ASN A 54 -11.62 -10.14 -14.87
N LEU A 55 -10.79 -10.48 -15.87
CA LEU A 55 -11.22 -10.94 -17.21
C LEU A 55 -12.04 -12.24 -17.13
N SER A 56 -11.70 -13.15 -16.21
CA SER A 56 -12.44 -14.42 -16.09
C SER A 56 -13.87 -14.25 -15.61
N TYR A 57 -14.18 -13.14 -14.93
CA TYR A 57 -15.53 -12.88 -14.45
C TYR A 57 -16.28 -11.82 -15.27
N PHE A 58 -15.67 -10.65 -15.44
CA PHE A 58 -16.34 -9.52 -16.11
C PHE A 58 -16.16 -9.53 -17.63
N GLY A 59 -15.29 -10.40 -18.17
CA GLY A 59 -14.94 -10.43 -19.58
C GLY A 59 -13.93 -9.34 -19.96
N GLU A 60 -13.78 -9.14 -21.26
CA GLU A 60 -12.88 -8.11 -21.80
C GLU A 60 -13.35 -6.70 -21.41
N PRO A 61 -12.42 -5.77 -21.15
CA PRO A 61 -12.77 -4.40 -20.82
C PRO A 61 -13.59 -3.74 -21.95
N VAL A 62 -14.74 -3.20 -21.62
CA VAL A 62 -15.56 -2.42 -22.55
C VAL A 62 -15.03 -1.00 -22.75
N TYR A 63 -14.24 -0.50 -21.81
CA TYR A 63 -13.55 0.79 -21.86
C TYR A 63 -12.27 0.76 -21.06
N MET A 64 -11.21 1.37 -21.57
CA MET A 64 -9.93 1.55 -20.93
C MET A 64 -9.47 3.00 -21.08
N TYR A 65 -9.07 3.63 -19.96
CA TYR A 65 -8.48 4.95 -19.92
C TYR A 65 -7.18 4.86 -19.11
N SER A 66 -6.08 4.85 -19.83
CA SER A 66 -4.78 4.59 -19.21
C SER A 66 -4.25 5.79 -18.42
N LEU A 67 -3.33 5.52 -17.47
CA LEU A 67 -2.60 6.57 -16.75
C LEU A 67 -1.91 7.54 -17.71
N LYS A 68 -1.37 7.04 -18.84
CA LYS A 68 -0.72 7.86 -19.84
C LYS A 68 -1.69 8.84 -20.49
N GLU A 69 -2.84 8.35 -20.95
CA GLU A 69 -3.92 9.20 -21.52
C GLU A 69 -4.38 10.24 -20.50
N GLY A 70 -4.58 9.86 -19.23
CA GLY A 70 -4.99 10.80 -18.19
C GLY A 70 -3.97 11.91 -17.92
N ILE A 71 -2.67 11.63 -18.08
CA ILE A 71 -1.61 12.65 -17.99
C ILE A 71 -1.59 13.53 -19.25
N GLU A 72 -1.70 12.94 -20.45
CA GLU A 72 -1.72 13.66 -21.72
C GLU A 72 -2.94 14.60 -21.81
N ASP A 73 -4.09 14.18 -21.31
CA ASP A 73 -5.31 14.97 -21.26
C ASP A 73 -5.32 16.02 -20.11
N GLY A 74 -4.33 16.02 -19.23
CA GLY A 74 -4.18 16.98 -18.14
C GLY A 74 -5.06 16.70 -16.90
N PHE A 75 -5.73 15.55 -16.83
CA PHE A 75 -6.51 15.15 -15.65
C PHE A 75 -5.63 14.57 -14.54
N LEU A 76 -4.49 13.98 -14.88
CA LEU A 76 -3.54 13.42 -13.93
C LEU A 76 -2.20 14.13 -13.98
N ALA A 77 -1.58 14.34 -12.82
CA ALA A 77 -0.27 14.94 -12.73
C ALA A 77 0.82 14.00 -13.26
N PRO A 78 1.82 14.52 -13.99
CA PRO A 78 3.00 13.74 -14.34
C PRO A 78 3.75 13.35 -13.06
N PHE A 79 4.42 12.19 -13.09
CA PHE A 79 5.19 11.70 -11.96
C PHE A 79 6.59 11.25 -12.39
N LYS A 80 7.49 11.20 -11.43
CA LYS A 80 8.84 10.63 -11.58
C LYS A 80 9.04 9.53 -10.56
N VAL A 81 9.44 8.36 -11.01
CA VAL A 81 9.80 7.24 -10.14
C VAL A 81 11.28 7.29 -9.82
N ILE A 82 11.64 7.26 -8.54
CA ILE A 82 13.01 7.12 -8.05
C ILE A 82 13.07 5.82 -7.25
N ASN A 83 13.80 4.85 -7.77
CA ASN A 83 14.04 3.59 -7.09
C ASN A 83 15.27 3.72 -6.20
N ILE A 84 15.11 3.45 -4.91
CA ILE A 84 16.21 3.39 -3.95
C ILE A 84 16.36 1.93 -3.53
N THR A 85 17.49 1.33 -3.86
CA THR A 85 17.84 -0.02 -3.45
C THR A 85 18.76 0.04 -2.23
N THR A 86 18.52 -0.84 -1.28
CA THR A 86 19.41 -1.04 -0.12
C THR A 86 20.20 -2.32 -0.32
N ASP A 87 21.38 -2.42 0.29
CA ASP A 87 22.27 -3.59 0.18
C ASP A 87 21.61 -4.91 0.62
N ILE A 88 20.57 -4.82 1.43
CA ILE A 88 19.77 -5.96 1.90
C ILE A 88 18.57 -6.26 0.98
N GLY A 89 18.33 -5.47 -0.06
CA GLY A 89 17.18 -5.63 -0.97
C GLY A 89 17.20 -6.93 -1.77
N GLU A 90 18.38 -7.48 -2.07
CA GLU A 90 18.54 -8.74 -2.82
C GLU A 90 18.41 -10.01 -1.97
N GLY A 91 18.23 -9.86 -0.67
CA GLY A 91 18.09 -10.93 0.31
C GLY A 91 19.07 -10.77 1.46
N TRP A 92 18.54 -10.88 2.66
CA TRP A 92 19.33 -10.81 3.90
C TRP A 92 19.20 -12.13 4.66
N ARG A 93 20.31 -12.60 5.25
CA ARG A 93 20.33 -13.79 6.10
C ARG A 93 20.89 -13.44 7.46
N PRO A 94 20.23 -13.82 8.56
CA PRO A 94 20.73 -13.55 9.89
C PRO A 94 22.06 -14.30 10.16
N ARG A 95 22.88 -13.74 11.05
CA ARG A 95 23.99 -14.48 11.61
C ARG A 95 23.45 -15.53 12.59
N LYS A 96 24.14 -16.63 12.72
CA LYS A 96 23.75 -17.72 13.65
C LYS A 96 23.55 -17.15 15.07
N GLY A 97 22.36 -17.38 15.64
CA GLY A 97 21.99 -16.89 16.97
C GLY A 97 21.64 -15.40 17.04
N GLN A 98 21.47 -14.74 15.89
CA GLN A 98 21.02 -13.36 15.86
C GLN A 98 19.58 -13.27 16.34
N LYS A 99 19.30 -12.25 17.17
CA LYS A 99 17.99 -12.01 17.75
C LYS A 99 17.31 -10.81 17.10
N ASP A 100 15.98 -10.87 17.05
CA ASP A 100 15.14 -9.73 16.69
C ASP A 100 15.09 -8.67 17.81
N ILE A 101 14.35 -7.58 17.56
CA ILE A 101 14.18 -6.49 18.52
C ILE A 101 13.43 -6.92 19.80
N TYR A 102 12.72 -8.05 19.76
CA TYR A 102 11.99 -8.61 20.89
C TYR A 102 12.80 -9.67 21.66
N GLY A 103 14.03 -9.95 21.20
CA GLY A 103 14.93 -10.93 21.81
C GLY A 103 14.73 -12.37 21.34
N ASN A 104 13.86 -12.63 20.37
CA ASN A 104 13.64 -13.95 19.79
C ASN A 104 14.75 -14.26 18.77
N GLU A 105 15.16 -15.52 18.68
CA GLU A 105 16.12 -15.94 17.65
C GLU A 105 15.48 -15.86 16.27
N ILE A 106 16.17 -15.20 15.32
CA ILE A 106 15.71 -15.04 13.95
C ILE A 106 15.97 -16.36 13.21
N GLU A 107 14.95 -16.88 12.53
CA GLU A 107 15.04 -18.10 11.74
C GLU A 107 16.13 -17.99 10.66
N ASP A 108 16.97 -19.02 10.53
CA ASP A 108 18.07 -19.06 9.56
C ASP A 108 17.55 -19.35 8.14
N ARG A 109 17.04 -18.31 7.48
CA ARG A 109 16.61 -18.33 6.08
C ARG A 109 16.96 -17.00 5.38
N ILE A 110 16.80 -16.97 4.06
CA ILE A 110 16.92 -15.72 3.31
C ILE A 110 15.61 -14.94 3.44
N TYR A 111 15.69 -13.70 3.89
CA TYR A 111 14.61 -12.72 3.96
C TYR A 111 14.69 -11.80 2.75
N THR A 112 13.56 -11.53 2.14
CA THR A 112 13.42 -10.68 0.96
C THR A 112 12.55 -9.45 1.26
N ASN A 113 12.38 -8.57 0.30
CA ASN A 113 11.55 -7.38 0.45
C ASN A 113 10.11 -7.67 0.92
N SER A 114 9.58 -8.86 0.64
CA SER A 114 8.25 -9.28 1.11
C SER A 114 8.20 -9.66 2.60
N ASP A 115 9.33 -9.93 3.21
CA ASP A 115 9.44 -10.29 4.62
C ASP A 115 9.66 -9.06 5.53
N TYR A 116 10.28 -8.00 4.99
CA TYR A 116 10.62 -6.82 5.79
C TYR A 116 9.35 -6.10 6.27
N ASP A 117 9.42 -5.64 7.53
CA ASP A 117 8.37 -4.97 8.26
C ASP A 117 7.12 -5.84 8.57
N TYR A 118 7.05 -7.08 8.05
CA TYR A 118 6.03 -8.07 8.40
C TYR A 118 6.59 -9.19 9.26
N ASN A 119 7.61 -9.90 8.74
CA ASN A 119 8.20 -11.07 9.39
C ASN A 119 9.47 -10.72 10.15
N ILE A 120 10.16 -9.64 9.74
CA ILE A 120 11.36 -9.14 10.38
C ILE A 120 11.43 -7.62 10.28
N ILE A 121 11.78 -6.97 11.38
CA ILE A 121 12.05 -5.54 11.43
C ILE A 121 13.57 -5.33 11.55
N ILE A 122 14.13 -4.63 10.57
CA ILE A 122 15.54 -4.25 10.54
C ILE A 122 15.61 -2.75 10.80
N GLU A 123 16.03 -2.36 12.00
CA GLU A 123 16.09 -0.96 12.43
C GLU A 123 16.98 -0.13 11.52
N ASP A 124 18.15 -0.65 11.14
CA ASP A 124 19.08 0.05 10.25
C ASP A 124 18.42 0.40 8.88
N ARG A 125 17.55 -0.48 8.36
CA ARG A 125 16.80 -0.22 7.14
C ARG A 125 15.84 0.96 7.29
N ILE A 126 15.11 1.02 8.40
CA ILE A 126 14.17 2.12 8.69
C ILE A 126 14.95 3.44 8.77
N GLN A 127 16.09 3.45 9.48
CA GLN A 127 16.93 4.63 9.59
C GLN A 127 17.50 5.08 8.23
N GLN A 128 17.96 4.16 7.39
CA GLN A 128 18.43 4.46 6.04
C GLN A 128 17.33 5.06 5.17
N VAL A 129 16.14 4.46 5.16
CA VAL A 129 15.00 4.97 4.38
C VAL A 129 14.59 6.37 4.86
N ALA A 130 14.51 6.59 6.18
CA ALA A 130 14.20 7.90 6.74
C ALA A 130 15.26 8.96 6.39
N ALA A 131 16.55 8.56 6.38
CA ALA A 131 17.65 9.43 5.99
C ALA A 131 17.56 9.83 4.50
N GLU A 132 17.24 8.89 3.62
CA GLU A 132 17.08 9.15 2.19
C GLU A 132 15.88 10.07 1.90
N ILE A 133 14.74 9.82 2.55
CA ILE A 133 13.58 10.71 2.46
C ILE A 133 13.96 12.13 2.93
N THR A 134 14.62 12.24 4.07
CA THR A 134 15.07 13.53 4.62
C THR A 134 16.06 14.23 3.69
N ARG A 135 17.02 13.49 3.11
CA ARG A 135 18.00 14.01 2.17
C ARG A 135 17.29 14.56 0.91
N TYR A 136 16.35 13.80 0.37
CA TYR A 136 15.58 14.22 -0.80
C TYR A 136 14.79 15.50 -0.53
N LEU A 137 14.05 15.56 0.57
CA LEU A 137 13.27 16.75 0.96
C LEU A 137 14.17 17.98 1.20
N LYS A 138 15.33 17.79 1.85
CA LYS A 138 16.32 18.88 2.03
C LYS A 138 16.89 19.41 0.72
N SER A 139 16.97 18.57 -0.31
CA SER A 139 17.50 18.96 -1.64
C SER A 139 16.43 19.56 -2.56
N THR A 140 15.16 19.45 -2.22
CA THR A 140 14.03 19.93 -3.02
C THR A 140 13.21 20.97 -2.26
N ASP A 141 12.22 20.50 -1.49
CA ASP A 141 11.37 21.32 -0.63
C ASP A 141 11.02 20.55 0.64
N ARG A 142 11.47 21.04 1.78
CA ARG A 142 11.21 20.41 3.09
C ARG A 142 9.74 20.45 3.52
N MET A 143 8.95 21.35 2.93
CA MET A 143 7.51 21.48 3.18
C MET A 143 6.65 20.78 2.14
N ALA A 144 7.26 20.10 1.15
CA ALA A 144 6.53 19.33 0.17
C ALA A 144 5.67 18.25 0.86
N LYS A 145 4.38 18.23 0.52
CA LYS A 145 3.42 17.24 1.05
C LYS A 145 3.89 15.85 0.67
N THR A 146 4.18 15.03 1.69
CA THR A 146 4.79 13.71 1.52
C THR A 146 3.97 12.66 2.26
N ILE A 147 3.70 11.53 1.60
CA ILE A 147 3.06 10.37 2.21
C ILE A 147 4.07 9.22 2.19
N VAL A 148 4.27 8.57 3.34
CA VAL A 148 5.11 7.38 3.50
C VAL A 148 4.22 6.20 3.85
N PHE A 149 4.09 5.25 2.93
CA PHE A 149 3.33 4.02 3.19
C PHE A 149 4.23 2.99 3.89
N CYS A 150 3.75 2.51 5.02
CA CYS A 150 4.42 1.48 5.82
C CYS A 150 3.59 0.18 5.84
N ALA A 151 4.27 -0.95 5.98
CA ALA A 151 3.63 -2.26 5.92
C ALA A 151 2.76 -2.56 7.14
N THR A 152 3.15 -2.05 8.32
CA THR A 152 2.46 -2.26 9.59
C THR A 152 2.37 -0.96 10.40
N GLU A 153 1.50 -0.92 11.41
CA GLU A 153 1.39 0.23 12.32
C GLU A 153 2.67 0.43 13.14
N ASP A 154 3.37 -0.65 13.52
CA ASP A 154 4.66 -0.58 14.21
C ASP A 154 5.75 0.01 13.31
N ALA A 155 5.83 -0.44 12.05
CA ALA A 155 6.75 0.14 11.07
C ALA A 155 6.46 1.64 10.84
N ALA A 156 5.19 2.04 10.81
CA ALA A 156 4.79 3.45 10.69
C ALA A 156 5.26 4.28 11.90
N GLU A 157 5.17 3.75 13.12
CA GLU A 157 5.63 4.45 14.31
C GLU A 157 7.16 4.60 14.34
N ARG A 158 7.91 3.55 13.99
CA ARG A 158 9.37 3.59 13.90
C ARG A 158 9.84 4.57 12.83
N MET A 159 9.19 4.57 11.66
CA MET A 159 9.47 5.51 10.58
C MET A 159 9.20 6.96 11.03
N ARG A 160 8.07 7.19 11.72
CA ARG A 160 7.76 8.50 12.29
C ARG A 160 8.86 8.97 13.25
N GLN A 161 9.28 8.13 14.18
CA GLN A 161 10.35 8.47 15.14
C GLN A 161 11.67 8.78 14.44
N ALA A 162 12.06 7.97 13.44
CA ALA A 162 13.28 8.21 12.67
C ALA A 162 13.22 9.55 11.93
N LEU A 163 12.10 9.87 11.27
CA LEU A 163 11.90 11.13 10.57
C LEU A 163 11.87 12.33 11.53
N VAL A 164 11.23 12.21 12.70
CA VAL A 164 11.22 13.25 13.75
C VAL A 164 12.64 13.55 14.22
N ASN A 165 13.45 12.52 14.50
CA ASN A 165 14.81 12.67 14.94
C ASN A 165 15.71 13.36 13.90
N LEU A 166 15.57 12.99 12.63
CA LEU A 166 16.33 13.56 11.51
C LEU A 166 15.91 14.98 11.11
N ASN A 167 14.69 15.39 11.51
CA ASN A 167 14.11 16.71 11.22
C ASN A 167 13.66 17.45 12.48
N SER A 168 14.43 17.30 13.56
CA SER A 168 14.11 17.88 14.88
C SER A 168 13.97 19.41 14.88
N ASP A 169 14.64 20.10 13.96
CA ASP A 169 14.50 21.53 13.72
C ASP A 169 13.07 21.87 13.23
N MET A 170 12.57 21.17 12.22
CA MET A 170 11.22 21.39 11.69
C MET A 170 10.14 21.00 12.70
N VAL A 171 10.35 19.91 13.44
CA VAL A 171 9.40 19.46 14.48
C VAL A 171 9.32 20.43 15.65
N LYS A 172 10.40 21.16 15.99
CA LYS A 172 10.37 22.24 16.99
C LYS A 172 9.52 23.43 16.55
N GLU A 173 9.52 23.74 15.27
CA GLU A 173 8.71 24.81 14.70
C GLU A 173 7.25 24.38 14.53
N ASN A 174 7.03 23.15 14.11
CA ASN A 174 5.70 22.55 13.90
C ASN A 174 5.69 21.10 14.39
N SER A 175 5.03 20.84 15.52
CA SER A 175 4.90 19.51 16.12
C SER A 175 4.23 18.49 15.19
N ASP A 176 3.43 18.96 14.22
CA ASP A 176 2.70 18.16 13.23
C ASP A 176 3.49 17.98 11.90
N TYR A 177 4.77 18.37 11.88
CA TYR A 177 5.61 18.17 10.69
C TYR A 177 5.71 16.70 10.25
N VAL A 178 5.72 15.78 11.20
CA VAL A 178 5.65 14.32 10.93
C VAL A 178 4.55 13.70 11.78
N VAL A 179 3.48 13.29 11.14
CA VAL A 179 2.34 12.63 11.80
C VAL A 179 2.19 11.19 11.34
N ARG A 180 1.73 10.31 12.23
CA ARG A 180 1.32 8.96 11.89
C ARG A 180 -0.19 8.93 11.70
N ILE A 181 -0.64 8.25 10.65
CA ILE A 181 -2.06 8.05 10.37
C ILE A 181 -2.29 6.55 10.17
N THR A 182 -2.95 5.91 11.13
CA THR A 182 -3.24 4.48 11.09
C THR A 182 -4.71 4.21 11.40
N GLY A 183 -5.16 2.96 11.17
CA GLY A 183 -6.54 2.55 11.42
C GLY A 183 -6.95 2.69 12.89
N SER A 184 -6.03 2.49 13.82
CA SER A 184 -6.24 2.58 15.27
C SER A 184 -6.02 3.98 15.84
N ASP A 185 -5.41 4.91 15.10
CA ASP A 185 -5.00 6.23 15.58
C ASP A 185 -6.09 7.28 15.37
N THR A 186 -6.73 7.72 16.45
CA THR A 186 -7.75 8.79 16.40
C THR A 186 -7.15 10.16 16.16
N TYR A 187 -5.96 10.45 16.71
CA TYR A 187 -5.28 11.73 16.51
C TYR A 187 -4.82 11.89 15.06
N GLY A 188 -4.17 10.88 14.49
CA GLY A 188 -3.74 10.91 13.10
C GLY A 188 -4.90 11.11 12.13
N LYS A 189 -6.05 10.46 12.39
CA LYS A 189 -7.27 10.65 11.58
C LYS A 189 -7.84 12.06 11.64
N SER A 190 -7.68 12.78 12.74
CA SER A 190 -8.15 14.16 12.85
C SER A 190 -7.31 15.15 12.04
N LYS A 191 -6.17 14.71 11.46
CA LYS A 191 -5.26 15.51 10.63
C LYS A 191 -5.46 15.31 9.13
N LEU A 192 -6.35 14.40 8.74
CA LEU A 192 -6.81 14.23 7.36
C LEU A 192 -7.86 15.25 6.98
#